data_ec2aa9ac93a13aac1168e447beb7a2d2
#
_entry.id   ec2aa9ac93a13aac1168e447beb7a2d2
#
_cell.length_a   1.000
_cell.length_b   1.000
_cell.length_c   1.000
_cell.angle_alpha   90.00
_cell.angle_beta   90.00
_cell.angle_gamma   90.00
#
_symmetry.space_group_name_H-M   'P 1'
#
loop_
_entity.id
_entity.type
_entity.pdbx_description
1 polymer ?
#
loop_
_entity_poly.entity_id
_entity_poly.type
_entity_poly.pdbx_seq_one_letter_code
_entity_poly.pdbx_strand_id
1 'polypeptide(L)'
;MKKTTSKTNRKSTNRISDILDSMNGEGKHLSPIFETEADDVKMPNKKINENSISPQITAEIIREYLRTEGNATQNLATFCQTYMEPAATELMAENFEKNAIDKDEYPMTADLENRCVDIIGNLWHANTKEKPIGTSTVGSSEACMLGGLAMLFRWRHLADKAGVDRYTKKKPNLVISSGYQVCWEKFCRYWDIEMRTVPLDMDHLSLNMDTVMNYVDDYTIGIVAILGITYTGKYDDVKSLDKLVEQYNKNKPQLPIRIHVDGASGGMVTPFIEPELEWDFRLKNVWSINTSGHKYGLVYPGVGWVIWRGEEALPEELIFWVSYLGGEEATMAINFSRSASQIVGQYYMLMRNGFKGYKEIHKRTIDVARYMADEIKKMGIFELLEEANQIPIVCWRLKEDAGVDWNLYDLEDRLRMHGWMIPAYPMPENIKDIDVQRLVIRQDFGMPLAILCINEMKKQIEILNGSRVVLHSDKKNSKPGKRFDHSGR
;
A
#
# COMPACT_ATOMS: atom_id res chain seq x y z
N MET A 1 7.27 63.38 25.86
CA MET A 1 6.42 62.29 26.33
C MET A 1 6.55 61.13 25.38
N LYS A 2 7.39 60.13 25.69
CA LYS A 2 7.62 58.90 24.91
C LYS A 2 6.70 57.82 25.44
N LYS A 3 5.78 57.31 24.62
CA LYS A 3 4.98 56.13 24.92
C LYS A 3 5.76 54.87 24.50
N THR A 4 6.20 54.12 25.48
CA THR A 4 6.75 52.77 25.33
C THR A 4 5.59 51.76 25.20
N THR A 5 5.51 51.12 24.06
CA THR A 5 4.63 49.97 23.85
C THR A 5 5.44 48.69 24.07
N SER A 6 5.15 47.98 25.14
CA SER A 6 5.75 46.66 25.42
C SER A 6 5.08 45.62 24.52
N LYS A 7 5.85 45.02 23.61
CA LYS A 7 5.45 43.81 22.89
C LYS A 7 5.72 42.60 23.77
N THR A 8 4.68 42.03 24.34
CA THR A 8 4.72 40.71 24.99
C THR A 8 4.85 39.62 23.93
N ASN A 9 6.05 39.13 23.67
CA ASN A 9 6.32 37.93 22.93
C ASN A 9 5.83 36.72 23.75
N ARG A 10 4.65 36.16 23.43
CA ARG A 10 4.28 34.82 23.88
C ARG A 10 5.05 33.82 23.04
N LYS A 11 6.19 33.34 23.54
CA LYS A 11 6.80 32.07 23.06
C LYS A 11 5.88 30.95 23.48
N SER A 12 5.36 30.20 22.52
CA SER A 12 4.76 28.89 22.79
C SER A 12 5.91 27.95 23.16
N THR A 13 6.07 27.71 24.42
CA THR A 13 7.06 26.81 24.98
C THR A 13 6.59 25.38 24.78
N ASN A 14 7.44 24.57 24.15
CA ASN A 14 7.29 23.11 24.10
C ASN A 14 7.52 22.62 25.52
N ARG A 15 6.46 22.45 26.31
CA ARG A 15 6.51 22.16 27.75
C ARG A 15 7.37 20.92 28.10
N ILE A 16 7.50 19.98 27.20
CA ILE A 16 8.31 18.76 27.46
C ILE A 16 9.81 19.05 27.32
N SER A 17 10.23 19.81 26.28
CA SER A 17 11.64 20.20 26.16
C SER A 17 12.10 21.13 27.29
N ASP A 18 11.21 22.03 27.73
CA ASP A 18 11.54 22.96 28.84
C ASP A 18 11.60 22.24 30.19
N ILE A 19 10.80 21.19 30.39
CA ILE A 19 10.88 20.33 31.58
C ILE A 19 12.19 19.55 31.58
N LEU A 20 12.56 18.95 30.43
CA LEU A 20 13.81 18.23 30.28
C LEU A 20 15.03 19.14 30.42
N ASP A 21 14.99 20.39 29.92
CA ASP A 21 16.05 21.37 30.05
C ASP A 21 16.13 21.93 31.49
N SER A 22 15.00 21.99 32.22
CA SER A 22 15.00 22.40 33.64
C SER A 22 15.53 21.32 34.58
N MET A 23 15.47 20.05 34.18
CA MET A 23 16.05 18.91 34.91
C MET A 23 17.58 18.82 34.76
N ASN A 24 18.17 19.55 33.81
CA ASN A 24 19.63 19.57 33.56
C ASN A 24 20.38 20.72 34.21
N GLY A 25 19.77 21.42 35.16
CA GLY A 25 20.54 22.34 36.05
C GLY A 25 21.48 21.53 36.93
N GLU A 26 22.68 22.08 37.23
CA GLU A 26 23.74 21.49 38.08
C GLU A 26 23.24 21.16 39.51
N GLY A 27 22.21 20.34 39.63
CA GLY A 27 21.71 19.75 40.85
C GLY A 27 22.31 18.36 41.00
N LYS A 28 22.90 18.07 42.15
CA LYS A 28 23.30 16.72 42.55
C LYS A 28 22.17 15.77 42.25
N HIS A 29 22.36 14.94 41.21
CA HIS A 29 21.47 13.85 40.91
C HIS A 29 21.46 12.91 42.12
N LEU A 30 20.34 12.81 42.79
CA LEU A 30 20.03 11.65 43.58
C LEU A 30 19.73 10.57 42.55
N SER A 31 20.74 9.79 42.16
CA SER A 31 20.54 8.64 41.31
C SER A 31 19.46 7.77 41.95
N PRO A 32 18.27 7.65 41.35
CA PRO A 32 17.31 6.68 41.86
C PRO A 32 17.95 5.30 41.76
N ILE A 33 17.65 4.42 42.70
CA ILE A 33 18.16 3.02 42.70
C ILE A 33 17.91 2.30 41.40
N PHE A 34 17.04 2.84 40.53
CA PHE A 34 16.59 2.28 39.26
C PHE A 34 16.97 3.11 38.01
N GLU A 35 17.85 4.12 38.16
CA GLU A 35 18.35 4.90 37.04
C GLU A 35 19.34 4.04 36.23
N THR A 36 19.16 4.02 34.89
CA THR A 36 20.06 3.34 33.98
C THR A 36 20.99 4.35 33.31
N GLU A 37 22.13 3.89 32.77
CA GLU A 37 23.02 4.76 31.97
C GLU A 37 22.31 5.39 30.76
N ALA A 38 21.19 4.85 30.35
CA ALA A 38 20.36 5.39 29.28
C ALA A 38 19.64 6.70 29.65
N ASP A 39 19.34 6.90 30.94
CA ASP A 39 18.58 8.06 31.42
C ASP A 39 19.39 9.37 31.31
N ASP A 40 20.71 9.28 31.30
CA ASP A 40 21.61 10.43 31.14
C ASP A 40 21.90 10.83 29.69
N VAL A 41 21.44 10.05 28.71
CA VAL A 41 21.73 10.26 27.30
C VAL A 41 20.61 10.99 26.59
N LYS A 42 20.89 12.18 26.05
CA LYS A 42 19.93 12.92 25.21
C LYS A 42 19.87 12.32 23.81
N MET A 43 18.66 12.01 23.33
CA MET A 43 18.43 11.65 21.94
C MET A 43 18.71 12.84 21.01
N PRO A 44 19.55 12.68 19.98
CA PRO A 44 19.81 13.75 19.03
C PRO A 44 18.56 14.03 18.19
N ASN A 45 18.18 15.30 18.04
CA ASN A 45 17.03 15.70 17.23
C ASN A 45 17.38 16.66 16.08
N LYS A 46 18.42 17.47 16.20
CA LYS A 46 18.83 18.45 15.19
C LYS A 46 20.30 18.37 14.81
N LYS A 47 21.14 17.87 15.70
CA LYS A 47 22.59 17.72 15.50
C LYS A 47 22.99 16.33 15.95
N ILE A 48 23.98 15.76 15.26
CA ILE A 48 24.63 14.53 15.70
C ILE A 48 25.34 14.79 17.06
N ASN A 49 25.34 13.77 17.91
CA ASN A 49 26.11 13.85 19.18
C ASN A 49 27.59 14.01 18.87
N GLU A 50 28.29 14.78 19.70
CA GLU A 50 29.74 14.98 19.57
C GLU A 50 30.49 13.69 19.88
N ASN A 51 30.06 12.96 20.91
CA ASN A 51 30.66 11.70 21.33
C ASN A 51 29.83 10.50 20.89
N SER A 52 30.49 9.37 20.69
CA SER A 52 29.81 8.07 20.47
C SER A 52 29.15 7.57 21.75
N ILE A 53 28.06 6.87 21.60
CA ILE A 53 27.33 6.20 22.69
C ILE A 53 27.50 4.70 22.51
N SER A 54 27.45 3.91 23.59
CA SER A 54 27.59 2.46 23.49
C SER A 54 26.41 1.87 22.67
N PRO A 55 26.64 0.78 21.91
CA PRO A 55 25.57 0.16 21.13
C PRO A 55 24.37 -0.28 21.97
N GLN A 56 24.61 -0.78 23.17
CA GLN A 56 23.58 -1.27 24.10
C GLN A 56 22.69 -0.13 24.56
N ILE A 57 23.28 0.96 25.07
CA ILE A 57 22.54 2.16 25.52
C ILE A 57 21.76 2.77 24.35
N THR A 58 22.39 2.89 23.17
CA THR A 58 21.71 3.39 21.97
C THR A 58 20.48 2.56 21.62
N ALA A 59 20.62 1.23 21.63
CA ALA A 59 19.50 0.34 21.33
C ALA A 59 18.39 0.42 22.39
N GLU A 60 18.75 0.58 23.68
CA GLU A 60 17.79 0.71 24.78
C GLU A 60 16.96 1.99 24.66
N ILE A 61 17.61 3.14 24.48
CA ILE A 61 16.94 4.43 24.29
C ILE A 61 15.95 4.38 23.11
N ILE A 62 16.39 3.81 21.98
CA ILE A 62 15.53 3.71 20.81
C ILE A 62 14.35 2.76 21.07
N ARG A 63 14.55 1.64 21.76
CA ARG A 63 13.46 0.73 22.13
C ARG A 63 12.44 1.39 23.05
N GLU A 64 12.91 2.13 24.07
CA GLU A 64 12.02 2.87 24.98
C GLU A 64 11.18 3.91 24.22
N TYR A 65 11.80 4.65 23.32
CA TYR A 65 11.09 5.61 22.47
C TYR A 65 10.01 4.94 21.61
N LEU A 66 10.33 3.81 20.99
CA LEU A 66 9.41 3.06 20.13
C LEU A 66 8.28 2.33 20.90
N ARG A 67 8.43 2.13 22.23
CA ARG A 67 7.35 1.54 23.06
C ARG A 67 6.09 2.38 23.14
N THR A 68 6.15 3.67 22.78
CA THR A 68 4.99 4.56 22.74
C THR A 68 4.12 4.34 21.50
N GLU A 69 4.59 3.55 20.52
CA GLU A 69 3.84 3.23 19.30
C GLU A 69 2.76 2.19 19.56
N GLY A 70 1.74 2.19 18.68
CA GLY A 70 0.68 1.18 18.73
C GLY A 70 1.16 -0.22 18.32
N ASN A 71 0.44 -1.24 18.78
CA ASN A 71 0.72 -2.62 18.39
C ASN A 71 0.41 -2.84 16.90
N ALA A 72 1.40 -3.30 16.13
CA ALA A 72 1.28 -3.55 14.69
C ALA A 72 0.16 -4.55 14.35
N THR A 73 -0.07 -5.58 15.17
CA THR A 73 -1.14 -6.56 14.97
C THR A 73 -2.54 -5.94 15.09
N GLN A 74 -2.70 -4.91 15.94
CA GLN A 74 -3.97 -4.19 16.12
C GLN A 74 -4.16 -3.06 15.09
N ASN A 75 -3.18 -2.82 14.22
CA ASN A 75 -3.30 -1.87 13.12
C ASN A 75 -4.04 -2.51 11.93
N LEU A 76 -5.37 -2.44 11.95
CA LEU A 76 -6.22 -2.96 10.89
C LEU A 76 -6.36 -1.98 9.69
N ALA A 77 -5.64 -0.85 9.71
CA ALA A 77 -5.59 0.10 8.60
C ALA A 77 -4.67 -0.35 7.47
N THR A 78 -3.56 -1.02 7.81
CA THR A 78 -2.50 -1.38 6.87
C THR A 78 -2.73 -2.73 6.20
N PHE A 79 -2.37 -2.80 4.91
CA PHE A 79 -2.29 -4.05 4.17
C PHE A 79 -0.96 -4.78 4.38
N CYS A 80 0.08 -4.09 4.85
CA CYS A 80 1.41 -4.66 5.01
C CYS A 80 1.43 -5.72 6.10
N GLN A 81 2.20 -6.80 5.88
CA GLN A 81 2.38 -7.86 6.86
C GLN A 81 3.11 -7.36 8.11
N THR A 82 2.68 -7.86 9.24
CA THR A 82 3.20 -7.55 10.57
C THR A 82 3.83 -8.77 11.25
N TYR A 83 3.84 -9.91 10.58
CA TYR A 83 4.38 -11.16 11.10
C TYR A 83 5.06 -12.00 10.01
N MET A 84 6.23 -12.54 10.33
CA MET A 84 6.89 -13.65 9.65
C MET A 84 7.41 -14.64 10.70
N GLU A 85 7.58 -15.91 10.32
CA GLU A 85 8.16 -16.94 11.19
C GLU A 85 9.58 -16.54 11.63
N PRO A 86 10.05 -16.89 12.85
CA PRO A 86 11.39 -16.57 13.31
C PRO A 86 12.49 -16.99 12.35
N ALA A 87 12.42 -18.20 11.78
CA ALA A 87 13.40 -18.67 10.80
C ALA A 87 13.47 -17.80 9.54
N ALA A 88 12.33 -17.24 9.09
CA ALA A 88 12.31 -16.30 7.98
C ALA A 88 13.00 -14.98 8.36
N THR A 89 12.71 -14.46 9.56
CA THR A 89 13.29 -13.21 10.07
C THR A 89 14.80 -13.34 10.25
N GLU A 90 15.28 -14.45 10.80
CA GLU A 90 16.70 -14.75 10.96
C GLU A 90 17.40 -14.82 9.60
N LEU A 91 16.85 -15.59 8.65
CA LEU A 91 17.39 -15.71 7.30
C LEU A 91 17.43 -14.36 6.57
N MET A 92 16.41 -13.51 6.74
CA MET A 92 16.41 -12.16 6.20
C MET A 92 17.50 -11.29 6.82
N ALA A 93 17.71 -11.39 8.14
CA ALA A 93 18.74 -10.65 8.86
C ALA A 93 20.16 -11.05 8.39
N GLU A 94 20.40 -12.32 8.10
CA GLU A 94 21.66 -12.84 7.53
C GLU A 94 21.97 -12.32 6.12
N ASN A 95 21.03 -11.62 5.48
CA ASN A 95 21.15 -11.13 4.11
C ASN A 95 20.88 -9.62 3.98
N PHE A 96 20.86 -8.85 5.08
CA PHE A 96 20.66 -7.40 5.03
C PHE A 96 21.80 -6.66 4.32
N GLU A 97 23.03 -7.14 4.47
CA GLU A 97 24.24 -6.53 3.92
C GLU A 97 24.42 -6.78 2.42
N LYS A 98 23.71 -7.75 1.83
CA LYS A 98 23.81 -8.03 0.39
C LYS A 98 23.00 -7.04 -0.41
N ASN A 99 23.64 -6.38 -1.35
CA ASN A 99 22.99 -5.46 -2.27
C ASN A 99 22.41 -6.24 -3.46
N ALA A 100 21.10 -6.16 -3.68
CA ALA A 100 20.41 -6.95 -4.71
C ALA A 100 20.77 -6.57 -6.17
N ILE A 101 21.42 -5.41 -6.37
CA ILE A 101 21.89 -5.03 -7.71
C ILE A 101 23.23 -5.69 -8.07
N ASP A 102 24.00 -6.12 -7.10
CA ASP A 102 25.33 -6.71 -7.29
C ASP A 102 25.19 -8.20 -7.67
N LYS A 103 24.70 -8.48 -8.88
CA LYS A 103 24.30 -9.82 -9.32
C LYS A 103 25.49 -10.74 -9.56
N ASP A 104 26.63 -10.17 -9.99
CA ASP A 104 27.88 -10.92 -10.19
C ASP A 104 28.46 -11.36 -8.84
N GLU A 105 28.41 -10.52 -7.83
CA GLU A 105 28.91 -10.84 -6.49
C GLU A 105 27.95 -11.76 -5.74
N TYR A 106 26.63 -11.62 -6.00
CA TYR A 106 25.57 -12.40 -5.34
C TYR A 106 24.69 -13.18 -6.33
N PRO A 107 25.26 -14.05 -7.18
CA PRO A 107 24.52 -14.73 -8.26
C PRO A 107 23.39 -15.63 -7.72
N MET A 108 23.51 -16.17 -6.49
CA MET A 108 22.43 -16.96 -5.89
C MET A 108 21.25 -16.10 -5.49
N THR A 109 21.48 -14.86 -5.07
CA THR A 109 20.40 -13.90 -4.79
C THR A 109 19.66 -13.52 -6.07
N ALA A 110 20.40 -13.28 -7.15
CA ALA A 110 19.83 -13.04 -8.48
C ALA A 110 19.02 -14.25 -8.99
N ASP A 111 19.49 -15.47 -8.76
CA ASP A 111 18.75 -16.70 -9.07
C ASP A 111 17.44 -16.79 -8.25
N LEU A 112 17.47 -16.44 -6.95
CA LEU A 112 16.25 -16.39 -6.12
C LEU A 112 15.25 -15.35 -6.62
N GLU A 113 15.71 -14.18 -7.06
CA GLU A 113 14.86 -13.16 -7.69
C GLU A 113 14.16 -13.71 -8.93
N ASN A 114 14.93 -14.32 -9.85
CA ASN A 114 14.40 -14.93 -11.07
C ASN A 114 13.40 -16.05 -10.76
N ARG A 115 13.68 -16.90 -9.79
CA ARG A 115 12.72 -17.94 -9.33
C ARG A 115 11.44 -17.34 -8.80
N CYS A 116 11.50 -16.22 -8.05
CA CYS A 116 10.29 -15.54 -7.61
C CYS A 116 9.48 -15.02 -8.80
N VAL A 117 10.13 -14.42 -9.81
CA VAL A 117 9.48 -13.96 -11.04
C VAL A 117 8.80 -15.13 -11.76
N ASP A 118 9.52 -16.25 -11.94
CA ASP A 118 8.99 -17.44 -12.62
C ASP A 118 7.79 -18.04 -11.86
N ILE A 119 7.88 -18.18 -10.53
CA ILE A 119 6.79 -18.72 -9.71
C ILE A 119 5.56 -17.81 -9.74
N ILE A 120 5.75 -16.50 -9.57
CA ILE A 120 4.64 -15.52 -9.58
C ILE A 120 4.04 -15.44 -10.99
N GLY A 121 4.87 -15.39 -12.03
CA GLY A 121 4.43 -15.42 -13.42
C GLY A 121 3.60 -16.67 -13.74
N ASN A 122 4.03 -17.82 -13.26
CA ASN A 122 3.28 -19.07 -13.44
C ASN A 122 1.94 -19.06 -12.66
N LEU A 123 1.90 -18.49 -11.46
CA LEU A 123 0.63 -18.28 -10.72
C LEU A 123 -0.36 -17.39 -11.49
N TRP A 124 0.14 -16.49 -12.32
CA TRP A 124 -0.65 -15.59 -13.17
C TRP A 124 -0.79 -16.09 -14.61
N HIS A 125 -0.54 -17.37 -14.86
CA HIS A 125 -0.68 -18.04 -16.16
C HIS A 125 0.14 -17.36 -17.27
N ALA A 126 1.32 -16.84 -16.94
CA ALA A 126 2.26 -16.40 -17.96
C ALA A 126 2.63 -17.56 -18.89
N ASN A 127 2.82 -17.27 -20.18
CA ASN A 127 3.07 -18.29 -21.18
C ASN A 127 4.41 -19.01 -20.89
N THR A 128 4.36 -20.32 -20.67
CA THR A 128 5.54 -21.14 -20.39
C THR A 128 6.51 -21.28 -21.58
N LYS A 129 6.11 -20.87 -22.77
CA LYS A 129 6.98 -20.86 -23.96
C LYS A 129 7.84 -19.59 -24.05
N GLU A 130 7.36 -18.50 -23.48
CA GLU A 130 8.07 -17.25 -23.33
C GLU A 130 8.33 -17.09 -21.83
N LYS A 131 9.60 -17.04 -21.40
CA LYS A 131 9.89 -16.80 -19.99
C LYS A 131 9.23 -15.49 -19.57
N PRO A 132 8.48 -15.45 -18.45
CA PRO A 132 7.98 -14.19 -17.95
C PRO A 132 9.17 -13.26 -17.63
N ILE A 133 9.05 -12.00 -18.02
CA ILE A 133 10.05 -10.99 -17.72
C ILE A 133 9.53 -10.19 -16.54
N GLY A 134 10.35 -10.02 -15.52
CA GLY A 134 9.95 -9.32 -14.33
C GLY A 134 11.11 -8.90 -13.46
N THR A 135 10.82 -8.14 -12.43
CA THR A 135 11.82 -7.73 -11.44
C THR A 135 11.17 -7.52 -10.07
N SER A 136 11.99 -7.68 -9.03
CA SER A 136 11.63 -7.20 -7.70
C SER A 136 11.72 -5.67 -7.64
N THR A 137 10.93 -5.09 -6.76
CA THR A 137 10.89 -3.66 -6.47
C THR A 137 10.81 -3.44 -4.96
N VAL A 138 10.99 -2.23 -4.48
CA VAL A 138 10.83 -1.92 -3.04
C VAL A 138 9.37 -1.89 -2.59
N GLY A 139 8.43 -2.13 -3.51
CA GLY A 139 6.99 -2.22 -3.26
C GLY A 139 6.19 -1.94 -4.51
N SER A 140 4.86 -2.13 -4.44
CA SER A 140 3.98 -1.93 -5.60
C SER A 140 4.02 -0.54 -6.19
N SER A 141 4.32 0.50 -5.43
CA SER A 141 4.40 1.85 -6.01
C SER A 141 5.45 1.94 -7.11
N GLU A 142 6.63 1.35 -6.92
CA GLU A 142 7.66 1.24 -7.95
C GLU A 142 7.21 0.28 -9.07
N ALA A 143 6.62 -0.85 -8.72
CA ALA A 143 6.13 -1.83 -9.67
C ALA A 143 5.03 -1.24 -10.60
N CYS A 144 4.09 -0.45 -10.06
CA CYS A 144 3.08 0.30 -10.83
C CYS A 144 3.74 1.31 -11.78
N MET A 145 4.77 2.04 -11.29
CA MET A 145 5.50 3.00 -12.11
C MET A 145 6.19 2.33 -13.29
N LEU A 146 6.82 1.17 -13.08
CA LEU A 146 7.45 0.40 -14.15
C LEU A 146 6.43 -0.13 -15.17
N GLY A 147 5.29 -0.64 -14.71
CA GLY A 147 4.16 -1.01 -15.58
C GLY A 147 3.65 0.18 -16.39
N GLY A 148 3.48 1.33 -15.75
CA GLY A 148 3.08 2.58 -16.38
C GLY A 148 4.09 3.10 -17.40
N LEU A 149 5.39 3.05 -17.08
CA LEU A 149 6.46 3.44 -18.00
C LEU A 149 6.48 2.53 -19.24
N ALA A 150 6.31 1.22 -19.08
CA ALA A 150 6.22 0.31 -20.21
C ALA A 150 5.05 0.66 -21.14
N MET A 151 3.88 0.99 -20.57
CA MET A 151 2.74 1.49 -21.37
C MET A 151 3.08 2.80 -22.09
N LEU A 152 3.73 3.76 -21.40
CA LEU A 152 4.08 5.05 -21.97
C LEU A 152 5.06 4.93 -23.14
N PHE A 153 6.17 4.20 -22.96
CA PHE A 153 7.18 4.05 -24.03
C PHE A 153 6.62 3.27 -25.20
N ARG A 154 5.85 2.21 -24.95
CA ARG A 154 5.14 1.48 -26.00
C ARG A 154 4.19 2.39 -26.78
N TRP A 155 3.38 3.22 -26.09
CA TRP A 155 2.50 4.19 -26.76
C TRP A 155 3.32 5.17 -27.59
N ARG A 156 4.45 5.67 -27.11
CA ARG A 156 5.33 6.56 -27.88
C ARG A 156 5.78 5.93 -29.21
N HIS A 157 6.21 4.68 -29.21
CA HIS A 157 6.59 3.94 -30.41
C HIS A 157 5.43 3.79 -31.40
N LEU A 158 4.25 3.48 -30.89
CA LEU A 158 3.06 3.33 -31.72
C LEU A 158 2.59 4.66 -32.28
N ALA A 159 2.59 5.72 -31.48
CA ALA A 159 2.22 7.07 -31.88
C ALA A 159 3.12 7.59 -33.01
N ASP A 160 4.44 7.39 -32.91
CA ASP A 160 5.40 7.77 -33.96
C ASP A 160 5.11 7.01 -35.27
N LYS A 161 4.85 5.72 -35.21
CA LYS A 161 4.51 4.89 -36.38
C LYS A 161 3.17 5.28 -37.00
N ALA A 162 2.20 5.69 -36.17
CA ALA A 162 0.87 6.09 -36.60
C ALA A 162 0.78 7.55 -37.03
N GLY A 163 1.87 8.35 -36.93
CA GLY A 163 1.90 9.77 -37.25
C GLY A 163 1.14 10.66 -36.27
N VAL A 164 0.96 10.19 -35.03
CA VAL A 164 0.36 11.02 -33.97
C VAL A 164 1.39 12.01 -33.47
N ASP A 165 1.06 13.30 -33.52
CA ASP A 165 1.95 14.36 -33.05
C ASP A 165 2.02 14.36 -31.52
N ARG A 166 3.14 13.89 -30.99
CA ARG A 166 3.44 13.82 -29.54
C ARG A 166 3.91 15.14 -28.93
N TYR A 167 4.20 16.12 -29.79
CA TYR A 167 4.75 17.44 -29.37
C TYR A 167 3.68 18.54 -29.29
N THR A 168 2.42 18.15 -29.39
CA THR A 168 1.27 19.04 -29.18
C THR A 168 1.09 19.38 -27.71
N LYS A 169 0.18 20.32 -27.42
CA LYS A 169 -0.26 20.59 -26.04
C LYS A 169 -1.06 19.44 -25.39
N LYS A 170 -1.52 18.48 -26.20
CA LYS A 170 -2.26 17.31 -25.70
C LYS A 170 -1.29 16.27 -25.14
N LYS A 171 -1.47 15.93 -23.88
CA LYS A 171 -0.62 14.96 -23.18
C LYS A 171 -1.09 13.54 -23.42
N PRO A 172 -0.18 12.54 -23.31
CA PRO A 172 -0.61 11.17 -23.14
C PRO A 172 -1.48 11.04 -21.90
N ASN A 173 -2.41 10.09 -21.91
CA ASN A 173 -3.31 9.90 -20.78
C ASN A 173 -3.38 8.42 -20.35
N LEU A 174 -3.67 8.23 -19.06
CA LEU A 174 -3.89 6.94 -18.43
C LEU A 174 -5.33 6.88 -17.91
N VAL A 175 -6.05 5.79 -18.24
CA VAL A 175 -7.42 5.58 -17.75
C VAL A 175 -7.41 4.62 -16.56
N ILE A 176 -8.11 4.99 -15.49
CA ILE A 176 -8.18 4.24 -14.23
C ILE A 176 -9.45 4.60 -13.47
N SER A 177 -9.96 3.72 -12.59
CA SER A 177 -11.07 4.09 -11.70
C SER A 177 -10.66 5.14 -10.67
N SER A 178 -11.60 5.97 -10.18
CA SER A 178 -11.32 6.95 -9.11
C SER A 178 -10.96 6.29 -7.76
N GLY A 179 -11.12 4.96 -7.64
CA GLY A 179 -10.68 4.16 -6.49
C GLY A 179 -9.18 3.82 -6.45
N TYR A 180 -8.36 4.47 -7.25
CA TYR A 180 -6.93 4.23 -7.38
C TYR A 180 -6.13 4.52 -6.09
N GLN A 181 -4.95 3.92 -6.00
CA GLN A 181 -3.95 4.24 -4.98
C GLN A 181 -3.06 5.39 -5.48
N VAL A 182 -2.61 6.26 -4.57
CA VAL A 182 -1.84 7.50 -4.88
C VAL A 182 -0.58 7.27 -5.73
N CYS A 183 -0.05 6.05 -5.82
CA CYS A 183 1.10 5.76 -6.70
C CYS A 183 0.80 6.07 -8.17
N TRP A 184 -0.44 5.89 -8.63
CA TRP A 184 -0.85 6.20 -10.00
C TRP A 184 -0.94 7.71 -10.25
N GLU A 185 -1.40 8.48 -9.23
CA GLU A 185 -1.34 9.95 -9.31
C GLU A 185 0.10 10.44 -9.37
N LYS A 186 1.00 9.87 -8.54
CA LYS A 186 2.43 10.17 -8.60
C LYS A 186 3.03 9.81 -9.96
N PHE A 187 2.73 8.63 -10.49
CA PHE A 187 3.16 8.23 -11.82
C PHE A 187 2.75 9.27 -12.88
N CYS A 188 1.48 9.59 -12.96
CA CYS A 188 0.97 10.55 -13.94
C CYS A 188 1.61 11.91 -13.79
N ARG A 189 1.78 12.39 -12.55
CA ARG A 189 2.39 13.70 -12.26
C ARG A 189 3.88 13.75 -12.59
N TYR A 190 4.64 12.69 -12.28
CA TYR A 190 6.09 12.68 -12.49
C TYR A 190 6.48 12.58 -13.97
N TRP A 191 5.68 11.88 -14.76
CA TRP A 191 5.94 11.69 -16.20
C TRP A 191 5.05 12.52 -17.12
N ASP A 192 4.39 13.53 -16.57
CA ASP A 192 3.56 14.50 -17.30
C ASP A 192 2.44 13.84 -18.13
N ILE A 193 1.72 12.90 -17.51
CA ILE A 193 0.61 12.15 -18.08
C ILE A 193 -0.71 12.69 -17.50
N GLU A 194 -1.72 12.88 -18.35
CA GLU A 194 -3.08 13.18 -17.91
C GLU A 194 -3.70 11.93 -17.29
N MET A 195 -4.10 12.01 -16.02
CA MET A 195 -4.85 10.92 -15.38
C MET A 195 -6.34 11.12 -15.63
N ARG A 196 -6.98 10.17 -16.32
CA ARG A 196 -8.40 10.14 -16.59
C ARG A 196 -9.07 9.14 -15.67
N THR A 197 -9.77 9.66 -14.68
CA THR A 197 -10.45 8.85 -13.69
C THR A 197 -11.88 8.56 -14.12
N VAL A 198 -12.22 7.27 -14.20
CA VAL A 198 -13.59 6.80 -14.33
C VAL A 198 -14.22 6.87 -12.93
N PRO A 199 -15.29 7.65 -12.74
CA PRO A 199 -15.83 7.88 -11.41
C PRO A 199 -16.44 6.59 -10.82
N LEU A 200 -16.21 6.38 -9.53
CA LEU A 200 -16.99 5.44 -8.74
C LEU A 200 -18.30 6.09 -8.31
N ASP A 201 -19.35 5.29 -8.20
CA ASP A 201 -20.62 5.64 -7.58
C ASP A 201 -21.09 4.50 -6.67
N MET A 202 -22.22 4.66 -5.96
CA MET A 202 -22.69 3.65 -5.02
C MET A 202 -23.17 2.36 -5.69
N ASP A 203 -23.55 2.42 -6.97
CA ASP A 203 -23.91 1.25 -7.76
C ASP A 203 -22.68 0.57 -8.37
N HIS A 204 -21.60 1.33 -8.58
CA HIS A 204 -20.36 0.88 -9.20
C HIS A 204 -19.15 1.26 -8.33
N LEU A 205 -18.86 0.45 -7.32
CA LEU A 205 -17.67 0.60 -6.43
C LEU A 205 -16.39 0.00 -7.02
N SER A 206 -16.39 -0.29 -8.33
CA SER A 206 -15.26 -0.73 -9.15
C SER A 206 -15.33 -0.03 -10.52
N LEU A 207 -14.35 -0.27 -11.40
CA LEU A 207 -14.28 0.35 -12.72
C LEU A 207 -15.58 0.08 -13.51
N ASN A 208 -16.27 1.13 -13.89
CA ASN A 208 -17.55 1.02 -14.61
C ASN A 208 -17.30 0.65 -16.08
N MET A 209 -17.70 -0.57 -16.47
CA MET A 209 -17.50 -1.12 -17.82
C MET A 209 -18.35 -0.43 -18.89
N ASP A 210 -19.48 0.17 -18.52
CA ASP A 210 -20.36 0.86 -19.48
C ASP A 210 -19.77 2.21 -19.92
N THR A 211 -18.91 2.82 -19.09
CA THR A 211 -18.41 4.18 -19.32
C THR A 211 -16.91 4.27 -19.56
N VAL A 212 -16.11 3.25 -19.18
CA VAL A 212 -14.65 3.31 -19.23
C VAL A 212 -14.11 3.66 -20.61
N MET A 213 -14.71 3.16 -21.68
CA MET A 213 -14.25 3.42 -23.05
C MET A 213 -14.50 4.87 -23.51
N ASN A 214 -15.36 5.65 -22.84
CA ASN A 214 -15.57 7.06 -23.13
C ASN A 214 -14.37 7.92 -22.75
N TYR A 215 -13.46 7.41 -21.93
CA TYR A 215 -12.23 8.05 -21.46
C TYR A 215 -11.01 7.76 -22.35
N VAL A 216 -11.17 6.88 -23.34
CA VAL A 216 -10.10 6.40 -24.22
C VAL A 216 -10.05 7.22 -25.49
N ASP A 217 -8.84 7.60 -25.92
CA ASP A 217 -8.58 8.23 -27.21
C ASP A 217 -7.19 7.85 -27.77
N ASP A 218 -6.76 8.48 -28.87
CA ASP A 218 -5.47 8.19 -29.52
C ASP A 218 -4.23 8.54 -28.66
N TYR A 219 -4.42 9.26 -27.56
CA TYR A 219 -3.38 9.63 -26.60
C TYR A 219 -3.39 8.71 -25.35
N THR A 220 -4.26 7.73 -25.31
CA THR A 220 -4.34 6.78 -24.18
C THR A 220 -3.20 5.77 -24.24
N ILE A 221 -2.34 5.77 -23.20
CA ILE A 221 -1.21 4.84 -23.10
C ILE A 221 -1.67 3.44 -22.69
N GLY A 222 -2.78 3.33 -21.97
CA GLY A 222 -3.38 2.09 -21.49
C GLY A 222 -4.45 2.31 -20.44
N ILE A 223 -5.04 1.22 -19.98
CA ILE A 223 -6.03 1.20 -18.91
C ILE A 223 -5.47 0.40 -17.74
N VAL A 224 -5.63 0.91 -16.52
CA VAL A 224 -5.29 0.19 -15.29
C VAL A 224 -6.56 -0.41 -14.70
N ALA A 225 -6.56 -1.73 -14.52
CA ALA A 225 -7.56 -2.45 -13.75
C ALA A 225 -7.00 -2.78 -12.37
N ILE A 226 -7.78 -2.59 -11.32
CA ILE A 226 -7.33 -2.77 -9.93
C ILE A 226 -7.93 -4.04 -9.35
N LEU A 227 -7.07 -4.94 -8.91
CA LEU A 227 -7.47 -6.18 -8.24
C LEU A 227 -7.36 -5.98 -6.71
N GLY A 228 -8.36 -5.33 -6.15
CA GLY A 228 -8.41 -4.93 -4.74
C GLY A 228 -8.29 -3.42 -4.53
N ILE A 229 -9.34 -2.69 -4.87
CA ILE A 229 -9.45 -1.23 -4.69
C ILE A 229 -9.17 -0.86 -3.23
N THR A 230 -8.31 0.12 -3.02
CA THR A 230 -7.83 0.52 -1.68
C THR A 230 -8.98 0.91 -0.74
N TYR A 231 -10.03 1.49 -1.25
CA TYR A 231 -11.17 1.97 -0.46
C TYR A 231 -12.07 0.84 0.05
N THR A 232 -12.37 -0.12 -0.81
CA THR A 232 -13.39 -1.15 -0.54
C THR A 232 -12.87 -2.57 -0.60
N GLY A 233 -11.77 -2.83 -1.31
CA GLY A 233 -11.28 -4.18 -1.57
C GLY A 233 -11.87 -4.83 -2.82
N LYS A 234 -12.82 -4.19 -3.52
CA LYS A 234 -13.46 -4.74 -4.71
C LYS A 234 -12.49 -4.89 -5.88
N TYR A 235 -12.78 -5.83 -6.74
CA TYR A 235 -12.05 -6.08 -7.99
C TYR A 235 -12.72 -5.39 -9.15
N ASP A 236 -11.92 -4.84 -10.07
CA ASP A 236 -12.38 -4.47 -11.38
C ASP A 236 -12.60 -5.74 -12.23
N ASP A 237 -13.62 -5.74 -13.09
CA ASP A 237 -13.90 -6.86 -14.00
C ASP A 237 -12.93 -6.83 -15.19
N VAL A 238 -11.74 -7.39 -14.98
CA VAL A 238 -10.65 -7.41 -15.97
C VAL A 238 -11.08 -8.18 -17.24
N LYS A 239 -11.90 -9.22 -17.09
CA LYS A 239 -12.37 -10.02 -18.23
C LYS A 239 -13.30 -9.24 -19.14
N SER A 240 -14.21 -8.47 -18.59
CA SER A 240 -15.08 -7.59 -19.37
C SER A 240 -14.30 -6.44 -19.99
N LEU A 241 -13.35 -5.86 -19.25
CA LEU A 241 -12.45 -4.85 -19.77
C LEU A 241 -11.61 -5.37 -20.96
N ASP A 242 -11.09 -6.60 -20.89
CA ASP A 242 -10.31 -7.22 -21.97
C ASP A 242 -11.14 -7.31 -23.27
N LYS A 243 -12.43 -7.66 -23.18
CA LYS A 243 -13.33 -7.70 -24.34
C LYS A 243 -13.55 -6.32 -24.95
N LEU A 244 -13.75 -5.29 -24.12
CA LEU A 244 -13.91 -3.91 -24.57
C LEU A 244 -12.65 -3.40 -25.27
N VAL A 245 -11.48 -3.65 -24.68
CA VAL A 245 -10.18 -3.32 -25.25
C VAL A 245 -9.93 -4.08 -26.55
N GLU A 246 -10.28 -5.36 -26.64
CA GLU A 246 -10.16 -6.13 -27.88
C GLU A 246 -11.03 -5.55 -29.02
N GLN A 247 -12.25 -5.11 -28.70
CA GLN A 247 -13.12 -4.44 -29.67
C GLN A 247 -12.55 -3.09 -30.12
N TYR A 248 -12.03 -2.29 -29.19
CA TYR A 248 -11.38 -1.02 -29.51
C TYR A 248 -10.17 -1.25 -30.43
N ASN A 249 -9.31 -2.20 -30.10
CA ASN A 249 -8.09 -2.50 -30.85
C ASN A 249 -8.39 -2.99 -32.29
N LYS A 250 -9.50 -3.71 -32.50
CA LYS A 250 -9.95 -4.09 -33.87
C LYS A 250 -10.27 -2.86 -34.71
N ASN A 251 -10.82 -1.81 -34.10
CA ASN A 251 -11.17 -0.58 -34.77
C ASN A 251 -9.98 0.40 -34.92
N LYS A 252 -8.95 0.23 -34.10
CA LYS A 252 -7.75 1.09 -34.02
C LYS A 252 -6.46 0.24 -34.03
N PRO A 253 -6.21 -0.58 -35.07
CA PRO A 253 -5.10 -1.54 -35.07
C PRO A 253 -3.71 -0.86 -35.05
N GLN A 254 -3.60 0.40 -35.46
CA GLN A 254 -2.35 1.16 -35.46
C GLN A 254 -1.99 1.73 -34.06
N LEU A 255 -2.98 1.88 -33.17
CA LEU A 255 -2.80 2.39 -31.80
C LEU A 255 -3.50 1.50 -30.78
N PRO A 256 -3.15 0.21 -30.71
CA PRO A 256 -3.79 -0.71 -29.77
C PRO A 256 -3.39 -0.35 -28.35
N ILE A 257 -4.38 -0.22 -27.47
CA ILE A 257 -4.17 -0.06 -26.04
C ILE A 257 -4.03 -1.40 -25.32
N ARG A 258 -3.48 -1.39 -24.10
CA ARG A 258 -3.30 -2.58 -23.28
C ARG A 258 -3.75 -2.33 -21.85
N ILE A 259 -3.90 -3.41 -21.11
CA ILE A 259 -4.30 -3.40 -19.70
C ILE A 259 -3.08 -3.70 -18.86
N HIS A 260 -2.86 -2.86 -17.85
CA HIS A 260 -2.04 -3.19 -16.69
C HIS A 260 -2.95 -3.57 -15.54
N VAL A 261 -2.67 -4.68 -14.86
CA VAL A 261 -3.43 -5.07 -13.68
C VAL A 261 -2.65 -4.68 -12.43
N ASP A 262 -3.19 -3.72 -11.68
CA ASP A 262 -2.69 -3.41 -10.33
C ASP A 262 -3.23 -4.45 -9.35
N GLY A 263 -2.49 -5.53 -9.23
CA GLY A 263 -2.74 -6.62 -8.28
C GLY A 263 -2.03 -6.45 -6.95
N ALA A 264 -1.76 -5.20 -6.52
CA ALA A 264 -1.02 -4.92 -5.29
C ALA A 264 -1.55 -5.71 -4.08
N SER A 265 -2.85 -5.91 -4.00
CA SER A 265 -3.50 -6.71 -2.96
C SER A 265 -3.96 -8.07 -3.49
N GLY A 266 -4.78 -8.10 -4.55
CA GLY A 266 -5.40 -9.32 -5.06
C GLY A 266 -4.45 -10.27 -5.78
N GLY A 267 -3.34 -9.77 -6.34
CA GLY A 267 -2.42 -10.59 -7.15
C GLY A 267 -1.82 -11.80 -6.43
N MET A 268 -1.70 -11.74 -5.10
CA MET A 268 -1.25 -12.87 -4.25
C MET A 268 -2.37 -13.50 -3.43
N VAL A 269 -3.64 -13.18 -3.69
CA VAL A 269 -4.81 -13.83 -3.06
C VAL A 269 -5.60 -14.64 -4.09
N THR A 270 -5.97 -13.99 -5.19
CA THR A 270 -6.86 -14.55 -6.23
C THR A 270 -6.39 -15.90 -6.78
N PRO A 271 -5.10 -16.12 -7.11
CA PRO A 271 -4.65 -17.40 -7.64
C PRO A 271 -4.93 -18.59 -6.71
N PHE A 272 -4.99 -18.35 -5.40
CA PHE A 272 -5.17 -19.40 -4.40
C PHE A 272 -6.64 -19.61 -4.01
N ILE A 273 -7.44 -18.54 -4.04
CA ILE A 273 -8.83 -18.56 -3.55
C ILE A 273 -9.82 -18.72 -4.69
N GLU A 274 -9.59 -18.04 -5.81
CA GLU A 274 -10.45 -18.04 -7.00
C GLU A 274 -9.65 -18.35 -8.27
N PRO A 275 -9.01 -19.53 -8.39
CA PRO A 275 -8.10 -19.85 -9.49
C PRO A 275 -8.76 -19.81 -10.87
N GLU A 276 -10.10 -19.99 -10.94
CA GLU A 276 -10.87 -19.95 -12.19
C GLU A 276 -11.20 -18.51 -12.63
N LEU A 277 -11.05 -17.51 -11.77
CA LEU A 277 -11.30 -16.12 -12.14
C LEU A 277 -10.24 -15.67 -13.15
N GLU A 278 -10.69 -15.26 -14.34
CA GLU A 278 -9.82 -14.76 -15.40
C GLU A 278 -9.58 -13.24 -15.22
N TRP A 279 -8.40 -12.88 -14.79
CA TRP A 279 -7.96 -11.49 -14.57
C TRP A 279 -6.51 -11.26 -15.00
N ASP A 280 -5.79 -12.32 -15.30
CA ASP A 280 -4.34 -12.40 -15.47
C ASP A 280 -3.94 -12.59 -16.97
N PHE A 281 -2.75 -13.13 -17.21
CA PHE A 281 -2.23 -13.33 -18.55
C PHE A 281 -3.01 -14.33 -19.43
N ARG A 282 -4.04 -14.99 -18.92
CA ARG A 282 -5.04 -15.70 -19.75
C ARG A 282 -5.80 -14.74 -20.66
N LEU A 283 -5.93 -13.47 -20.27
CA LEU A 283 -6.57 -12.42 -21.05
C LEU A 283 -5.56 -11.79 -22.01
N LYS A 284 -5.96 -11.65 -23.26
CA LYS A 284 -5.06 -11.28 -24.38
C LYS A 284 -4.44 -9.88 -24.21
N ASN A 285 -5.20 -8.93 -23.71
CA ASN A 285 -4.79 -7.53 -23.62
C ASN A 285 -4.17 -7.16 -22.26
N VAL A 286 -4.07 -8.09 -21.31
CA VAL A 286 -3.29 -7.93 -20.08
C VAL A 286 -1.81 -8.10 -20.42
N TRP A 287 -1.01 -7.03 -20.32
CA TRP A 287 0.37 -7.02 -20.74
C TRP A 287 1.36 -6.89 -19.60
N SER A 288 0.92 -6.36 -18.47
CA SER A 288 1.72 -6.32 -17.25
C SER A 288 0.84 -6.42 -16.02
N ILE A 289 1.42 -6.98 -14.96
CA ILE A 289 0.75 -7.16 -13.66
C ILE A 289 1.77 -6.82 -12.58
N ASN A 290 1.35 -6.11 -11.54
CA ASN A 290 2.16 -5.93 -10.36
C ASN A 290 1.50 -6.53 -9.11
N THR A 291 2.30 -6.79 -8.08
CA THR A 291 1.81 -7.12 -6.73
C THR A 291 2.74 -6.61 -5.64
N SER A 292 2.20 -6.44 -4.44
CA SER A 292 3.00 -6.22 -3.23
C SER A 292 3.32 -7.55 -2.56
N GLY A 293 4.59 -7.97 -2.62
CA GLY A 293 5.04 -9.12 -1.85
C GLY A 293 4.85 -8.92 -0.34
N HIS A 294 4.97 -7.69 0.11
CA HIS A 294 4.81 -7.30 1.51
C HIS A 294 3.36 -7.12 2.00
N LYS A 295 2.37 -7.40 1.14
CA LYS A 295 0.95 -7.52 1.54
C LYS A 295 0.60 -9.01 1.65
N TYR A 296 -0.14 -9.54 0.72
CA TYR A 296 -0.57 -10.95 0.72
C TYR A 296 0.47 -11.93 0.14
N GLY A 297 1.66 -11.43 -0.28
CA GLY A 297 2.84 -12.26 -0.47
C GLY A 297 3.52 -12.67 0.83
N LEU A 298 3.01 -12.18 2.00
CA LEU A 298 3.34 -12.59 3.36
C LEU A 298 4.77 -12.24 3.81
N VAL A 299 5.39 -11.21 3.22
CA VAL A 299 6.73 -10.72 3.58
C VAL A 299 6.61 -9.38 4.31
N TYR A 300 7.57 -9.05 5.17
CA TYR A 300 7.67 -7.71 5.77
C TYR A 300 7.80 -6.60 4.73
N PRO A 301 7.41 -5.34 5.03
CA PRO A 301 7.47 -4.22 4.11
C PRO A 301 8.81 -4.08 3.40
N GLY A 302 8.77 -3.75 2.09
CA GLY A 302 9.97 -3.50 1.29
C GLY A 302 10.11 -4.37 0.04
N VAL A 303 9.07 -5.10 -0.40
CA VAL A 303 9.10 -5.88 -1.63
C VAL A 303 7.80 -5.77 -2.42
N GLY A 304 7.93 -5.60 -3.72
CA GLY A 304 6.90 -5.73 -4.73
C GLY A 304 7.45 -6.42 -5.97
N TRP A 305 6.57 -6.79 -6.87
CA TRP A 305 6.90 -7.49 -8.11
C TRP A 305 6.14 -6.87 -9.26
N VAL A 306 6.79 -6.72 -10.39
CA VAL A 306 6.16 -6.44 -11.68
C VAL A 306 6.58 -7.50 -12.68
N ILE A 307 5.61 -8.01 -13.44
CA ILE A 307 5.82 -9.00 -14.48
C ILE A 307 5.14 -8.51 -15.75
N TRP A 308 5.86 -8.60 -16.85
CA TRP A 308 5.36 -8.33 -18.19
C TRP A 308 5.08 -9.65 -18.91
N ARG A 309 4.13 -9.63 -19.83
CA ARG A 309 3.71 -10.79 -20.62
C ARG A 309 4.87 -11.45 -21.38
N GLY A 310 5.78 -10.66 -21.89
CA GLY A 310 6.93 -11.08 -22.67
C GLY A 310 7.75 -9.86 -23.11
N GLU A 311 8.77 -10.07 -23.96
CA GLU A 311 9.68 -9.01 -24.41
C GLU A 311 8.97 -7.85 -25.09
N GLU A 312 7.95 -8.13 -25.90
CA GLU A 312 7.14 -7.09 -26.58
C GLU A 312 6.39 -6.16 -25.63
N ALA A 313 6.18 -6.57 -24.38
CA ALA A 313 5.51 -5.78 -23.36
C ALA A 313 6.47 -4.90 -22.54
N LEU A 314 7.78 -5.13 -22.65
CA LEU A 314 8.84 -4.37 -21.98
C LEU A 314 9.71 -3.65 -23.01
N PRO A 315 9.52 -2.33 -23.22
CA PRO A 315 10.38 -1.54 -24.11
C PRO A 315 11.85 -1.57 -23.69
N GLU A 316 12.77 -1.68 -24.68
CA GLU A 316 14.21 -1.76 -24.45
C GLU A 316 14.76 -0.56 -23.66
N GLU A 317 14.14 0.61 -23.79
CA GLU A 317 14.53 1.84 -23.06
C GLU A 317 14.36 1.73 -21.54
N LEU A 318 13.66 0.73 -21.06
CA LEU A 318 13.51 0.46 -19.62
C LEU A 318 14.55 -0.56 -19.11
N ILE A 319 15.39 -1.09 -19.98
CA ILE A 319 16.46 -2.02 -19.62
C ILE A 319 17.79 -1.25 -19.63
N PHE A 320 18.38 -1.13 -18.46
CA PHE A 320 19.67 -0.44 -18.28
C PHE A 320 20.78 -1.47 -18.08
N TRP A 321 21.87 -1.32 -18.82
CA TRP A 321 23.05 -2.17 -18.71
C TRP A 321 24.10 -1.52 -17.83
N VAL A 322 24.57 -2.25 -16.84
CA VAL A 322 25.57 -1.80 -15.88
C VAL A 322 26.83 -2.66 -16.05
N SER A 323 27.97 -2.03 -16.34
CA SER A 323 29.23 -2.73 -16.63
C SER A 323 30.31 -2.57 -15.55
N TYR A 324 30.10 -1.72 -14.55
CA TYR A 324 31.12 -1.39 -13.54
C TYR A 324 31.00 -2.20 -12.24
N LEU A 325 30.12 -3.19 -12.22
CA LEU A 325 29.91 -4.12 -11.09
C LEU A 325 30.50 -5.52 -11.38
N GLY A 326 31.46 -5.64 -12.31
CA GLY A 326 32.14 -6.90 -12.60
C GLY A 326 31.74 -7.59 -13.91
N GLY A 327 30.52 -7.38 -14.41
CA GLY A 327 30.00 -7.92 -15.66
C GLY A 327 29.04 -6.94 -16.34
N GLU A 328 28.43 -7.32 -17.47
CA GLU A 328 27.28 -6.59 -18.05
C GLU A 328 25.99 -7.13 -17.46
N GLU A 329 25.35 -6.33 -16.59
CA GLU A 329 24.13 -6.71 -15.93
C GLU A 329 22.94 -5.84 -16.34
N ALA A 330 21.83 -6.49 -16.69
CA ALA A 330 20.59 -5.81 -16.97
C ALA A 330 19.81 -5.49 -15.67
N THR A 331 19.36 -4.23 -15.54
CA THR A 331 18.46 -3.80 -14.48
C THR A 331 17.28 -3.04 -15.05
N MET A 332 16.10 -3.25 -14.47
CA MET A 332 14.85 -2.59 -14.83
C MET A 332 14.26 -1.79 -13.66
N ALA A 333 14.71 -2.07 -12.43
CA ALA A 333 14.22 -1.39 -11.23
C ALA A 333 14.57 0.11 -11.24
N ILE A 334 13.67 0.95 -10.75
CA ILE A 334 13.92 2.40 -10.57
C ILE A 334 14.95 2.60 -9.45
N ASN A 335 14.82 1.84 -8.37
CA ASN A 335 15.78 1.88 -7.26
C ASN A 335 17.00 1.02 -7.59
N PHE A 336 18.19 1.59 -7.43
CA PHE A 336 19.44 0.89 -7.70
C PHE A 336 19.83 -0.01 -6.52
N SER A 337 20.44 0.54 -5.50
CA SER A 337 20.84 -0.23 -4.31
C SER A 337 19.64 -0.53 -3.41
N ARG A 338 19.47 -1.80 -3.06
CA ARG A 338 18.47 -2.29 -2.12
C ARG A 338 18.93 -3.58 -1.46
N SER A 339 18.50 -3.83 -0.22
CA SER A 339 18.84 -5.07 0.47
C SER A 339 18.24 -6.29 -0.25
N ALA A 340 19.01 -7.36 -0.34
CA ALA A 340 18.58 -8.66 -0.85
C ALA A 340 17.62 -9.39 0.09
N SER A 341 17.58 -9.02 1.36
CA SER A 341 16.80 -9.69 2.42
C SER A 341 15.33 -9.88 2.05
N GLN A 342 14.74 -8.90 1.36
CA GLN A 342 13.33 -8.93 0.96
C GLN A 342 13.05 -9.98 -0.14
N ILE A 343 13.98 -10.15 -1.09
CA ILE A 343 13.92 -11.19 -2.12
C ILE A 343 14.02 -12.57 -1.45
N VAL A 344 14.99 -12.73 -0.55
CA VAL A 344 15.17 -13.95 0.23
C VAL A 344 13.91 -14.29 1.04
N GLY A 345 13.32 -13.28 1.72
CA GLY A 345 12.06 -13.43 2.46
C GLY A 345 10.90 -13.87 1.57
N GLN A 346 10.77 -13.29 0.37
CA GLN A 346 9.72 -13.70 -0.57
C GLN A 346 9.89 -15.14 -1.04
N TYR A 347 11.11 -15.52 -1.43
CA TYR A 347 11.38 -16.90 -1.86
C TYR A 347 11.13 -17.89 -0.72
N TYR A 348 11.56 -17.55 0.52
CA TYR A 348 11.27 -18.34 1.70
C TYR A 348 9.75 -18.58 1.84
N MET A 349 8.94 -17.54 1.76
CA MET A 349 7.49 -17.67 1.92
C MET A 349 6.86 -18.52 0.80
N LEU A 350 7.31 -18.35 -0.45
CA LEU A 350 6.85 -19.16 -1.58
C LEU A 350 7.19 -20.63 -1.39
N MET A 351 8.43 -20.93 -1.01
CA MET A 351 8.92 -22.29 -0.79
C MET A 351 8.27 -22.92 0.44
N ARG A 352 8.19 -22.19 1.57
CA ARG A 352 7.69 -22.68 2.86
C ARG A 352 6.21 -23.04 2.83
N ASN A 353 5.40 -22.18 2.26
CA ASN A 353 3.94 -22.38 2.25
C ASN A 353 3.50 -23.24 1.06
N GLY A 354 4.13 -23.08 -0.10
CA GLY A 354 3.63 -23.66 -1.34
C GLY A 354 2.18 -23.25 -1.63
N PHE A 355 1.57 -23.81 -2.64
CA PHE A 355 0.20 -23.46 -3.03
C PHE A 355 -0.82 -23.73 -1.92
N LYS A 356 -0.75 -24.88 -1.25
CA LYS A 356 -1.70 -25.25 -0.19
C LYS A 356 -1.62 -24.34 1.02
N GLY A 357 -0.41 -24.03 1.49
CA GLY A 357 -0.22 -23.15 2.64
C GLY A 357 -0.72 -21.73 2.39
N TYR A 358 -0.43 -21.15 1.22
CA TYR A 358 -1.00 -19.85 0.83
C TYR A 358 -2.53 -19.90 0.80
N LYS A 359 -3.12 -20.94 0.17
CA LYS A 359 -4.57 -21.13 0.14
C LYS A 359 -5.19 -21.21 1.53
N GLU A 360 -4.59 -21.96 2.45
CA GLU A 360 -5.08 -22.11 3.83
C GLU A 360 -4.98 -20.79 4.60
N ILE A 361 -3.86 -20.07 4.48
CA ILE A 361 -3.66 -18.77 5.12
C ILE A 361 -4.70 -17.77 4.63
N HIS A 362 -4.85 -17.62 3.31
CA HIS A 362 -5.79 -16.65 2.73
C HIS A 362 -7.24 -17.01 3.03
N LYS A 363 -7.59 -18.31 2.97
CA LYS A 363 -8.92 -18.75 3.37
C LYS A 363 -9.22 -18.39 4.82
N ARG A 364 -8.28 -18.66 5.74
CA ARG A 364 -8.45 -18.31 7.16
C ARG A 364 -8.63 -16.81 7.36
N THR A 365 -7.85 -15.97 6.68
CA THR A 365 -7.99 -14.52 6.81
C THR A 365 -9.33 -14.02 6.27
N ILE A 366 -9.82 -14.59 5.18
CA ILE A 366 -11.15 -14.31 4.63
C ILE A 366 -12.24 -14.78 5.61
N ASP A 367 -12.13 -15.97 6.17
CA ASP A 367 -13.12 -16.49 7.14
C ASP A 367 -13.20 -15.61 8.40
N VAL A 368 -12.06 -15.10 8.89
CA VAL A 368 -12.02 -14.14 10.01
C VAL A 368 -12.66 -12.81 9.62
N ALA A 369 -12.37 -12.31 8.42
CA ALA A 369 -12.95 -11.05 7.92
C ALA A 369 -14.48 -11.17 7.76
N ARG A 370 -14.97 -12.29 7.22
CA ARG A 370 -16.41 -12.57 7.09
C ARG A 370 -17.10 -12.64 8.45
N TYR A 371 -16.48 -13.31 9.43
CA TYR A 371 -16.99 -13.29 10.81
C TYR A 371 -17.15 -11.85 11.32
N MET A 372 -16.15 -10.98 11.10
CA MET A 372 -16.24 -9.58 11.54
C MET A 372 -17.31 -8.83 10.76
N ALA A 373 -17.45 -9.06 9.44
CA ALA A 373 -18.51 -8.48 8.62
C ALA A 373 -19.90 -8.85 9.15
N ASP A 374 -20.13 -10.12 9.45
CA ASP A 374 -21.39 -10.62 10.00
C ASP A 374 -21.72 -9.97 11.35
N GLU A 375 -20.72 -9.83 12.24
CA GLU A 375 -20.91 -9.18 13.55
C GLU A 375 -21.17 -7.68 13.42
N ILE A 376 -20.50 -6.98 12.51
CA ILE A 376 -20.74 -5.56 12.22
C ILE A 376 -22.15 -5.37 11.65
N LYS A 377 -22.59 -6.23 10.74
CA LYS A 377 -23.94 -6.23 10.16
C LYS A 377 -25.03 -6.41 11.23
N LYS A 378 -24.80 -7.31 12.22
CA LYS A 378 -25.71 -7.54 13.35
C LYS A 378 -25.87 -6.35 14.27
N MET A 379 -24.96 -5.38 14.29
CA MET A 379 -25.10 -4.15 15.06
C MET A 379 -26.25 -3.26 14.53
N GLY A 380 -26.73 -3.48 13.31
CA GLY A 380 -27.93 -2.90 12.75
C GLY A 380 -27.79 -1.48 12.19
N ILE A 381 -26.81 -0.70 12.65
CA ILE A 381 -26.58 0.71 12.30
C ILE A 381 -25.64 0.91 11.10
N PHE A 382 -24.98 -0.15 10.64
CA PHE A 382 -24.04 -0.10 9.54
C PHE A 382 -24.59 -0.74 8.27
N GLU A 383 -24.20 -0.18 7.14
CA GLU A 383 -24.34 -0.77 5.81
C GLU A 383 -22.95 -1.19 5.32
N LEU A 384 -22.81 -2.46 4.94
CA LEU A 384 -21.53 -3.00 4.43
C LEU A 384 -21.43 -2.75 2.92
N LEU A 385 -20.31 -2.18 2.52
CA LEU A 385 -19.94 -1.97 1.10
C LEU A 385 -19.08 -3.13 0.59
N GLU A 386 -18.38 -3.84 1.50
CA GLU A 386 -17.61 -5.04 1.22
C GLU A 386 -17.61 -5.97 2.46
N GLU A 387 -17.88 -7.26 2.21
CA GLU A 387 -18.03 -8.31 3.24
C GLU A 387 -16.95 -9.39 3.13
N ALA A 388 -15.74 -9.05 2.68
CA ALA A 388 -14.65 -9.98 2.39
C ALA A 388 -15.01 -11.05 1.34
N ASN A 389 -15.66 -10.61 0.27
CA ASN A 389 -16.06 -11.51 -0.82
C ASN A 389 -14.87 -11.94 -1.68
N GLN A 390 -13.87 -11.09 -1.84
CA GLN A 390 -12.72 -11.28 -2.73
C GLN A 390 -11.41 -11.34 -1.97
N ILE A 391 -11.09 -10.31 -1.19
CA ILE A 391 -9.92 -10.25 -0.30
C ILE A 391 -10.36 -10.01 1.14
N PRO A 392 -9.52 -10.27 2.16
CA PRO A 392 -9.94 -10.19 3.56
C PRO A 392 -10.07 -8.75 4.06
N ILE A 393 -11.00 -8.01 3.46
CA ILE A 393 -11.34 -6.61 3.76
C ILE A 393 -12.82 -6.52 4.07
N VAL A 394 -13.16 -5.75 5.10
CA VAL A 394 -14.53 -5.34 5.40
C VAL A 394 -14.59 -3.83 5.37
N CYS A 395 -15.55 -3.29 4.62
CA CYS A 395 -15.78 -1.86 4.47
C CYS A 395 -17.25 -1.55 4.73
N TRP A 396 -17.51 -0.52 5.54
CA TRP A 396 -18.88 -0.14 5.92
C TRP A 396 -19.03 1.37 6.06
N ARG A 397 -20.28 1.81 5.99
CA ARG A 397 -20.73 3.18 6.33
C ARG A 397 -21.81 3.14 7.38
N LEU A 398 -22.11 4.28 8.01
CA LEU A 398 -23.33 4.43 8.78
C LEU A 398 -24.53 4.44 7.83
N LYS A 399 -25.63 3.79 8.23
CA LYS A 399 -26.91 3.91 7.52
C LYS A 399 -27.44 5.33 7.66
N GLU A 400 -28.19 5.80 6.68
CA GLU A 400 -28.83 7.11 6.73
C GLU A 400 -29.84 7.22 7.88
N ASP A 401 -30.49 6.11 8.22
CA ASP A 401 -31.46 5.97 9.30
C ASP A 401 -30.87 5.36 10.59
N ALA A 402 -29.56 5.40 10.76
CA ALA A 402 -28.89 4.81 11.94
C ALA A 402 -29.33 5.41 13.28
N GLY A 403 -29.86 6.63 13.29
CA GLY A 403 -30.41 7.30 14.48
C GLY A 403 -29.35 7.58 15.56
N VAL A 404 -28.11 7.84 15.17
CA VAL A 404 -26.98 8.13 16.07
C VAL A 404 -26.49 9.57 15.92
N ASP A 405 -26.00 10.17 17.01
CA ASP A 405 -25.51 11.56 17.07
C ASP A 405 -23.97 11.66 16.87
N TRP A 406 -23.31 10.56 16.51
CA TRP A 406 -21.89 10.45 16.29
C TRP A 406 -21.58 9.97 14.87
N ASN A 407 -20.34 10.13 14.42
CA ASN A 407 -19.87 9.72 13.10
C ASN A 407 -18.76 8.65 13.18
N LEU A 408 -18.32 8.12 12.04
CA LEU A 408 -17.29 7.06 11.99
C LEU A 408 -15.93 7.52 12.52
N TYR A 409 -15.61 8.82 12.48
CA TYR A 409 -14.36 9.34 13.06
C TYR A 409 -14.39 9.31 14.59
N ASP A 410 -15.58 9.53 15.19
CA ASP A 410 -15.75 9.40 16.64
C ASP A 410 -15.53 7.95 17.08
N LEU A 411 -16.05 7.00 16.32
CA LEU A 411 -15.80 5.57 16.56
C LEU A 411 -14.33 5.20 16.36
N GLU A 412 -13.66 5.72 15.32
CA GLU A 412 -12.21 5.56 15.12
C GLU A 412 -11.42 6.04 16.32
N ASP A 413 -11.69 7.28 16.79
CA ASP A 413 -10.98 7.86 17.93
C ASP A 413 -11.17 7.02 19.20
N ARG A 414 -12.41 6.54 19.44
CA ARG A 414 -12.73 5.66 20.59
C ARG A 414 -11.98 4.33 20.51
N LEU A 415 -12.00 3.66 19.35
CA LEU A 415 -11.28 2.39 19.15
C LEU A 415 -9.77 2.57 19.29
N ARG A 416 -9.22 3.68 18.78
CA ARG A 416 -7.80 4.02 18.90
C ARG A 416 -7.34 4.16 20.35
N MET A 417 -8.17 4.70 21.23
CA MET A 417 -7.88 4.79 22.69
C MET A 417 -7.70 3.41 23.33
N HIS A 418 -8.22 2.36 22.71
CA HIS A 418 -8.10 0.95 23.14
C HIS A 418 -7.12 0.15 22.26
N GLY A 419 -6.28 0.83 21.48
CA GLY A 419 -5.23 0.22 20.65
C GLY A 419 -5.68 -0.28 19.28
N TRP A 420 -6.99 -0.22 18.96
CA TRP A 420 -7.51 -0.66 17.66
C TRP A 420 -7.44 0.47 16.62
N MET A 421 -6.65 0.29 15.58
CA MET A 421 -6.53 1.28 14.50
C MET A 421 -7.38 0.83 13.30
N ILE A 422 -8.61 1.34 13.25
CA ILE A 422 -9.58 1.11 12.16
C ILE A 422 -9.94 2.49 11.59
N PRO A 423 -9.38 2.89 10.44
CA PRO A 423 -9.50 4.26 9.96
C PRO A 423 -10.89 4.55 9.39
N ALA A 424 -11.38 5.76 9.66
CA ALA A 424 -12.47 6.37 8.94
C ALA A 424 -11.93 7.36 7.90
N TYR A 425 -12.52 7.38 6.71
CA TYR A 425 -12.11 8.27 5.62
C TYR A 425 -13.23 8.48 4.60
N PRO A 426 -13.21 9.60 3.86
CA PRO A 426 -14.16 9.83 2.79
C PRO A 426 -13.85 8.95 1.58
N MET A 427 -14.87 8.56 0.85
CA MET A 427 -14.77 7.90 -0.44
C MET A 427 -14.15 8.83 -1.51
N PRO A 428 -13.79 8.35 -2.70
CA PRO A 428 -13.21 9.16 -3.76
C PRO A 428 -14.08 10.34 -4.21
N GLU A 429 -13.49 11.26 -4.96
CA GLU A 429 -13.98 12.60 -5.27
C GLU A 429 -15.48 12.70 -5.65
N ASN A 430 -16.02 11.75 -6.39
CA ASN A 430 -17.43 11.77 -6.82
C ASN A 430 -18.44 11.45 -5.73
N ILE A 431 -18.02 10.68 -4.73
CA ILE A 431 -18.82 10.21 -3.59
C ILE A 431 -18.14 10.56 -2.27
N LYS A 432 -17.38 11.65 -2.24
CA LYS A 432 -16.60 12.12 -1.09
C LYS A 432 -17.43 12.51 0.14
N ASP A 433 -18.72 12.71 -0.04
CA ASP A 433 -19.64 12.99 1.07
C ASP A 433 -20.01 11.73 1.85
N ILE A 434 -19.58 10.55 1.38
CA ILE A 434 -19.76 9.27 2.05
C ILE A 434 -18.49 8.93 2.82
N ASP A 435 -18.59 8.92 4.13
CA ASP A 435 -17.55 8.44 5.01
C ASP A 435 -17.68 6.92 5.22
N VAL A 436 -16.55 6.23 5.21
CA VAL A 436 -16.47 4.79 5.45
C VAL A 436 -15.44 4.46 6.50
N GLN A 437 -15.59 3.29 7.13
CA GLN A 437 -14.52 2.62 7.86
C GLN A 437 -14.16 1.31 7.16
N ARG A 438 -12.90 0.94 7.27
CA ARG A 438 -12.40 -0.30 6.65
C ARG A 438 -11.41 -0.99 7.59
N LEU A 439 -11.50 -2.30 7.66
CA LEU A 439 -10.48 -3.15 8.28
C LEU A 439 -9.87 -4.13 7.27
N VAL A 440 -8.63 -4.47 7.51
CA VAL A 440 -7.82 -5.39 6.71
C VAL A 440 -7.33 -6.51 7.61
N ILE A 441 -7.69 -7.75 7.29
CA ILE A 441 -7.23 -8.93 8.04
C ILE A 441 -5.95 -9.48 7.40
N ARG A 442 -4.93 -9.66 8.24
CA ARG A 442 -3.65 -10.23 7.86
C ARG A 442 -3.41 -11.57 8.55
N GLN A 443 -2.31 -12.22 8.20
CA GLN A 443 -1.98 -13.57 8.67
C GLN A 443 -1.95 -13.72 10.20
N ASP A 444 -1.46 -12.73 10.92
CA ASP A 444 -1.30 -12.72 12.38
C ASP A 444 -2.58 -12.32 13.14
N PHE A 445 -3.64 -11.91 12.43
CA PHE A 445 -4.91 -11.52 13.02
C PHE A 445 -5.90 -12.69 12.99
N GLY A 446 -5.97 -13.43 14.07
CA GLY A 446 -6.82 -14.62 14.17
C GLY A 446 -8.17 -14.35 14.84
N MET A 447 -9.02 -15.38 14.88
CA MET A 447 -10.38 -15.33 15.45
C MET A 447 -10.43 -14.79 16.90
N PRO A 448 -9.51 -15.13 17.82
CA PRO A 448 -9.53 -14.54 19.16
C PRO A 448 -9.42 -13.01 19.17
N LEU A 449 -8.54 -12.45 18.33
CA LEU A 449 -8.40 -11.00 18.21
C LEU A 449 -9.62 -10.36 17.53
N ALA A 450 -10.22 -11.04 16.56
CA ALA A 450 -11.46 -10.58 15.93
C ALA A 450 -12.61 -10.47 16.93
N ILE A 451 -12.78 -11.48 17.79
CA ILE A 451 -13.79 -11.46 18.87
C ILE A 451 -13.54 -10.30 19.84
N LEU A 452 -12.28 -10.10 20.28
CA LEU A 452 -11.93 -8.99 21.17
C LEU A 452 -12.20 -7.62 20.50
N CYS A 453 -11.83 -7.46 19.25
CA CYS A 453 -12.06 -6.24 18.49
C CYS A 453 -13.56 -5.92 18.35
N ILE A 454 -14.37 -6.91 17.97
CA ILE A 454 -15.83 -6.76 17.84
C ILE A 454 -16.48 -6.43 19.19
N ASN A 455 -16.05 -7.07 20.27
CA ASN A 455 -16.59 -6.77 21.61
C ASN A 455 -16.24 -5.35 22.04
N GLU A 456 -15.01 -4.89 21.76
CA GLU A 456 -14.62 -3.51 22.05
C GLU A 456 -15.42 -2.54 21.17
N MET A 457 -15.63 -2.83 19.90
CA MET A 457 -16.43 -2.01 18.99
C MET A 457 -17.87 -1.85 19.52
N LYS A 458 -18.53 -2.95 19.93
CA LYS A 458 -19.87 -2.92 20.54
C LYS A 458 -19.90 -2.03 21.78
N LYS A 459 -18.94 -2.21 22.68
CA LYS A 459 -18.81 -1.40 23.90
C LYS A 459 -18.61 0.09 23.63
N GLN A 460 -17.76 0.44 22.64
CA GLN A 460 -17.52 1.83 22.30
C GLN A 460 -18.75 2.49 21.65
N ILE A 461 -19.52 1.74 20.86
CA ILE A 461 -20.80 2.19 20.29
C ILE A 461 -21.83 2.45 21.42
N GLU A 462 -21.92 1.57 22.42
CA GLU A 462 -22.79 1.79 23.59
C GLU A 462 -22.42 3.07 24.35
N ILE A 463 -21.12 3.32 24.52
CA ILE A 463 -20.64 4.55 25.17
C ILE A 463 -20.98 5.78 24.33
N LEU A 464 -20.79 5.74 23.02
CA LEU A 464 -21.13 6.84 22.11
C LEU A 464 -22.63 7.13 22.14
N ASN A 465 -23.48 6.11 22.17
CA ASN A 465 -24.93 6.24 22.25
C ASN A 465 -25.38 6.78 23.62
N GLY A 466 -24.65 6.51 24.69
CA GLY A 466 -24.97 7.00 26.05
C GLY A 466 -24.31 8.32 26.43
N SER A 467 -23.35 8.80 25.67
CA SER A 467 -22.57 9.99 25.98
C SER A 467 -23.19 11.25 25.38
N ARG A 468 -23.68 12.17 26.22
CA ARG A 468 -23.98 13.57 25.84
C ARG A 468 -22.72 14.43 25.57
N VAL A 469 -21.56 13.82 25.46
CA VAL A 469 -20.29 14.53 25.21
C VAL A 469 -20.18 14.73 23.71
N VAL A 470 -20.33 15.96 23.26
CA VAL A 470 -20.04 16.38 21.87
C VAL A 470 -18.53 16.17 21.63
N LEU A 471 -18.19 15.00 21.10
CA LEU A 471 -16.84 14.70 20.63
C LEU A 471 -16.74 15.18 19.18
N HIS A 472 -16.23 16.41 19.00
CA HIS A 472 -15.75 16.93 17.71
C HIS A 472 -16.73 16.94 16.51
N SER A 473 -17.90 17.54 16.67
CA SER A 473 -18.83 17.84 15.56
C SER A 473 -18.28 18.75 14.45
N ASP A 474 -17.11 19.37 14.65
CA ASP A 474 -16.54 20.34 13.72
C ASP A 474 -15.53 19.76 12.71
N LYS A 475 -15.29 18.44 12.69
CA LYS A 475 -14.37 17.82 11.73
C LYS A 475 -14.88 17.85 10.27
N LYS A 476 -16.16 18.09 10.03
CA LYS A 476 -16.70 18.28 8.66
C LYS A 476 -16.09 19.46 7.90
N ASN A 477 -15.47 20.42 8.60
CA ASN A 477 -14.84 21.59 7.99
C ASN A 477 -13.31 21.58 8.02
N SER A 478 -12.66 20.56 8.57
CA SER A 478 -11.21 20.42 8.47
C SER A 478 -10.87 19.84 7.10
N LYS A 479 -10.15 20.62 6.27
CA LYS A 479 -9.67 20.16 4.97
C LYS A 479 -9.02 18.78 5.10
N PRO A 480 -9.45 17.77 4.32
CA PRO A 480 -8.78 16.49 4.27
C PRO A 480 -7.35 16.76 3.78
N GLY A 481 -6.34 16.43 4.54
CA GLY A 481 -4.97 16.56 4.08
C GLY A 481 -3.94 17.04 5.09
N LYS A 482 -4.33 17.42 6.31
CA LYS A 482 -3.34 17.82 7.31
C LYS A 482 -3.04 16.80 8.41
N ARG A 483 -3.65 15.60 8.41
CA ARG A 483 -3.39 14.57 9.42
C ARG A 483 -2.22 13.64 9.12
N PHE A 484 -1.70 13.66 7.89
CA PHE A 484 -0.48 12.94 7.53
C PHE A 484 0.52 13.89 6.87
N ASP A 485 0.90 14.92 7.62
CA ASP A 485 2.10 15.65 7.29
C ASP A 485 3.29 14.86 7.86
N HIS A 486 3.89 14.01 7.02
CA HIS A 486 5.18 13.38 7.29
C HIS A 486 6.35 14.39 7.20
N SER A 487 6.07 15.68 6.96
CA SER A 487 7.03 16.72 7.16
C SER A 487 7.13 17.00 8.67
N GLY A 488 7.84 16.15 9.38
CA GLY A 488 8.23 16.42 10.77
C GLY A 488 8.88 17.80 10.86
N ARG A 489 8.21 18.73 11.49
CA ARG A 489 8.79 19.90 12.11
C ARG A 489 8.55 19.86 13.61
#